data_be93789fdb7040db2a08a0f14f8d2438
#
_entry.id   be93789fdb7040db2a08a0f14f8d2438
#
_cell.length_a   1.000
_cell.length_b   1.000
_cell.length_c   1.000
_cell.angle_alpha   90.00
_cell.angle_beta   90.00
_cell.angle_gamma   90.00
#
_symmetry.space_group_name_H-M   'P 1'
#
loop_
_entity.id
_entity.type
_entity.pdbx_description
1 polymer ?
#
loop_
_entity_poly.entity_id
_entity_poly.type
_entity_poly.pdbx_seq_one_letter_code
_entity_poly.pdbx_strand_id
1 'polypeptide(L)'
;MPTIAAYIELLEPLPPDADCATALARFESRPGAQLLPIVEDSRPIGVLERDRFLSILARANGSTAALARPVSELMDIEPVVVDGSTELHGLADVMLGQSEDNLRRSFVVSDAGAYMGVC
;
A
#
# COMPACT_ATOMS: atom_id res chain seq x y z
N MET A 1 -14.30 -12.08 19.35
CA MET A 1 -14.30 -10.76 18.69
C MET A 1 -13.71 -10.87 17.30
N PRO A 2 -14.34 -10.28 16.29
CA PRO A 2 -13.75 -10.29 14.97
C PRO A 2 -12.44 -9.48 14.95
N THR A 3 -11.50 -9.94 14.15
CA THR A 3 -10.21 -9.27 13.95
C THR A 3 -10.17 -8.67 12.55
N ILE A 4 -9.19 -7.79 12.32
CA ILE A 4 -8.97 -7.16 11.03
C ILE A 4 -8.76 -8.20 9.92
N ALA A 5 -8.10 -9.31 10.24
CA ALA A 5 -7.82 -10.37 9.27
C ALA A 5 -9.08 -10.89 8.55
N ALA A 6 -10.26 -10.79 9.17
CA ALA A 6 -11.52 -11.21 8.56
C ALA A 6 -11.98 -10.28 7.44
N TYR A 7 -11.42 -9.09 7.32
CA TYR A 7 -11.86 -8.03 6.40
C TYR A 7 -10.79 -7.61 5.39
N ILE A 8 -9.70 -8.36 5.30
CA ILE A 8 -8.62 -8.03 4.38
C ILE A 8 -8.99 -8.37 2.94
N GLU A 9 -8.44 -7.60 2.02
CA GLU A 9 -8.41 -7.90 0.60
C GLU A 9 -6.99 -8.29 0.25
N LEU A 10 -6.81 -9.43 -0.40
CA LEU A 10 -5.50 -9.87 -0.84
C LEU A 10 -5.15 -9.18 -2.15
N LEU A 11 -4.28 -8.17 -2.07
CA LEU A 11 -3.65 -7.56 -3.24
C LEU A 11 -2.29 -8.17 -3.42
N GLU A 12 -1.99 -8.57 -4.64
CA GLU A 12 -0.67 -9.08 -4.96
C GLU A 12 0.37 -7.97 -4.80
N PRO A 13 1.39 -8.17 -3.94
CA PRO A 13 2.38 -7.14 -3.69
C PRO A 13 3.35 -7.00 -4.86
N LEU A 14 4.03 -5.85 -4.91
CA LEU A 14 5.11 -5.60 -5.87
C LEU A 14 6.44 -5.62 -5.12
N PRO A 15 7.50 -6.16 -5.76
CA PRO A 15 8.85 -6.01 -5.20
C PRO A 15 9.35 -4.57 -5.39
N PRO A 16 10.33 -4.13 -4.58
CA PRO A 16 10.80 -2.74 -4.67
C PRO A 16 11.50 -2.40 -5.99
N ASP A 17 11.99 -3.40 -6.71
CA ASP A 17 12.65 -3.22 -8.00
C ASP A 17 11.69 -3.29 -9.19
N ALA A 18 10.39 -3.52 -8.97
CA ALA A 18 9.40 -3.45 -10.04
C ALA A 18 9.39 -2.02 -10.61
N ASP A 19 9.18 -1.90 -11.93
CA ASP A 19 9.15 -0.58 -12.54
C ASP A 19 7.77 0.09 -12.37
N CYS A 20 7.75 1.41 -12.58
CA CYS A 20 6.51 2.18 -12.45
C CYS A 20 5.48 1.79 -13.50
N ALA A 21 5.91 1.32 -14.68
CA ALA A 21 4.98 0.83 -15.71
C ALA A 21 4.18 -0.37 -15.21
N THR A 22 4.82 -1.30 -14.51
CA THR A 22 4.14 -2.44 -13.90
C THR A 22 3.13 -1.99 -12.85
N ALA A 23 3.52 -1.03 -12.00
CA ALA A 23 2.63 -0.49 -10.98
C ALA A 23 1.43 0.23 -11.60
N LEU A 24 1.66 1.00 -12.65
CA LEU A 24 0.57 1.70 -13.36
C LEU A 24 -0.44 0.70 -13.92
N ALA A 25 0.05 -0.36 -14.58
CA ALA A 25 -0.83 -1.41 -15.10
C ALA A 25 -1.62 -2.11 -13.99
N ARG A 26 -1.01 -2.30 -12.84
CA ARG A 26 -1.68 -2.89 -11.68
C ARG A 26 -2.80 -1.99 -11.17
N PHE A 27 -2.56 -0.69 -11.05
CA PHE A 27 -3.61 0.25 -10.66
C PHE A 27 -4.74 0.30 -11.67
N GLU A 28 -4.42 0.23 -12.97
CA GLU A 28 -5.44 0.21 -14.03
C GLU A 28 -6.31 -1.05 -13.97
N SER A 29 -5.73 -2.18 -13.60
CA SER A 29 -6.47 -3.45 -13.47
C SER A 29 -7.30 -3.52 -12.18
N ARG A 30 -7.02 -2.66 -11.21
CA ARG A 30 -7.70 -2.62 -9.92
C ARG A 30 -8.17 -1.20 -9.60
N PRO A 31 -9.20 -0.70 -10.30
CA PRO A 31 -9.60 0.71 -10.16
C PRO A 31 -10.05 1.09 -8.75
N GLY A 32 -10.47 0.14 -7.93
CA GLY A 32 -10.85 0.41 -6.53
C GLY A 32 -9.68 0.42 -5.55
N ALA A 33 -8.48 0.02 -5.98
CA ALA A 33 -7.33 -0.02 -5.07
C ALA A 33 -6.79 1.38 -4.81
N GLN A 34 -6.69 1.76 -3.54
CA GLN A 34 -6.15 3.05 -3.12
C GLN A 34 -4.64 3.01 -2.96
N LEU A 35 -4.08 1.83 -2.71
CA LEU A 35 -2.65 1.64 -2.58
C LEU A 35 -2.24 0.29 -3.13
N LEU A 36 -0.95 0.16 -3.43
CA LEU A 36 -0.30 -1.11 -3.75
C LEU A 36 0.80 -1.35 -2.73
N PRO A 37 0.82 -2.51 -2.06
CA PRO A 37 1.88 -2.81 -1.10
C PRO A 37 3.18 -3.16 -1.80
N ILE A 38 4.29 -2.67 -1.27
CA ILE A 38 5.64 -3.03 -1.72
C ILE A 38 6.23 -3.95 -0.66
N VAL A 39 6.60 -5.14 -1.06
CA VAL A 39 7.01 -6.21 -0.15
C VAL A 39 8.37 -6.75 -0.57
N GLU A 40 9.25 -6.92 0.39
CA GLU A 40 10.56 -7.56 0.20
C GLU A 40 10.74 -8.61 1.28
N ASP A 41 11.11 -9.82 0.89
CA ASP A 41 11.27 -10.95 1.82
C ASP A 41 10.04 -11.16 2.71
N SER A 42 8.86 -11.11 2.12
CA SER A 42 7.55 -11.25 2.77
C SER A 42 7.17 -10.11 3.73
N ARG A 43 8.01 -9.09 3.85
CA ARG A 43 7.77 -7.96 4.75
C ARG A 43 7.32 -6.72 3.97
N PRO A 44 6.26 -6.04 4.41
CA PRO A 44 5.88 -4.78 3.80
C PRO A 44 6.93 -3.71 4.14
N ILE A 45 7.51 -3.11 3.09
CA ILE A 45 8.55 -2.08 3.25
C ILE A 45 8.08 -0.70 2.80
N GLY A 46 6.96 -0.65 2.09
CA GLY A 46 6.40 0.62 1.64
C GLY A 46 5.08 0.41 0.95
N VAL A 47 4.47 1.50 0.53
CA VAL A 47 3.24 1.48 -0.26
C VAL A 47 3.32 2.53 -1.36
N LEU A 48 2.66 2.23 -2.49
CA LEU A 48 2.37 3.24 -3.51
C LEU A 48 0.94 3.69 -3.29
N GLU A 49 0.74 4.94 -2.92
CA GLU A 49 -0.58 5.53 -2.81
C GLU A 49 -0.99 6.01 -4.20
N ARG A 50 -2.21 5.66 -4.63
CA ARG A 50 -2.69 5.91 -6.00
C ARG A 50 -2.55 7.35 -6.43
N ASP A 51 -3.12 8.28 -5.69
CA ASP A 51 -3.17 9.67 -6.11
C ASP A 51 -1.78 10.31 -6.18
N ARG A 52 -0.93 10.01 -5.20
CA ARG A 52 0.43 10.51 -5.17
C ARG A 52 1.25 9.94 -6.32
N PHE A 53 1.13 8.64 -6.57
CA PHE A 53 1.84 7.96 -7.65
C PHE A 53 1.45 8.53 -9.02
N LEU A 54 0.14 8.68 -9.26
CA LEU A 54 -0.34 9.24 -10.51
C LEU A 54 0.07 10.70 -10.69
N SER A 55 0.09 11.49 -9.60
CA SER A 55 0.56 12.86 -9.65
C SER A 55 2.04 12.96 -10.05
N ILE A 56 2.89 12.09 -9.50
CA ILE A 56 4.31 12.06 -9.83
C ILE A 56 4.51 11.72 -11.30
N LEU A 57 3.79 10.72 -11.81
CA LEU A 57 3.87 10.35 -13.23
C LEU A 57 3.36 11.47 -14.13
N ALA A 58 2.30 12.17 -13.75
CA ALA A 58 1.75 13.28 -14.52
C ALA A 58 2.75 14.43 -14.63
N ARG A 59 3.49 14.73 -13.56
CA ARG A 59 4.53 15.77 -13.59
C ARG A 59 5.66 15.43 -14.54
N ALA A 60 5.94 14.15 -14.72
CA ALA A 60 6.95 13.66 -15.66
C ALA A 60 6.37 13.43 -17.06
N ASN A 61 5.12 13.84 -17.32
CA ASN A 61 4.40 13.66 -18.58
C ASN A 61 4.31 12.18 -19.01
N GLY A 62 4.31 11.25 -18.05
CA GLY A 62 4.26 9.83 -18.35
C GLY A 62 5.43 9.34 -19.21
N SER A 63 6.58 9.97 -19.10
CA SER A 63 7.74 9.66 -19.95
C SER A 63 8.20 8.22 -19.78
N THR A 64 8.84 7.67 -20.81
CA THR A 64 9.43 6.32 -20.75
C THR A 64 10.45 6.23 -19.62
N ALA A 65 11.22 7.28 -19.39
CA ALA A 65 12.20 7.31 -18.31
C ALA A 65 11.53 7.22 -16.93
N ALA A 66 10.42 7.94 -16.73
CA ALA A 66 9.66 7.89 -15.48
C ALA A 66 9.06 6.50 -15.25
N LEU A 67 8.51 5.89 -16.29
CA LEU A 67 7.91 4.56 -16.20
C LEU A 67 8.93 3.45 -15.95
N ALA A 68 10.19 3.68 -16.31
CA ALA A 68 11.27 2.72 -16.08
C ALA A 68 11.88 2.79 -14.67
N ARG A 69 11.52 3.80 -13.87
CA ARG A 69 12.04 3.95 -12.50
C ARG A 69 11.49 2.85 -11.60
N PRO A 70 12.30 2.33 -10.66
CA PRO A 70 11.80 1.34 -9.71
C PRO A 70 10.79 1.98 -8.74
N VAL A 71 9.80 1.20 -8.34
CA VAL A 71 8.75 1.70 -7.44
C VAL A 71 9.31 2.13 -6.08
N SER A 72 10.45 1.57 -5.67
CA SER A 72 11.12 1.96 -4.42
C SER A 72 11.46 3.45 -4.36
N GLU A 73 11.62 4.13 -5.50
CA GLU A 73 11.90 5.56 -5.53
C GLU A 73 10.65 6.41 -5.27
N LEU A 74 9.47 5.85 -5.50
CA LEU A 74 8.20 6.57 -5.39
C LEU A 74 7.35 6.13 -4.20
N MET A 75 7.70 5.02 -3.55
CA MET A 75 6.89 4.49 -2.45
C MET A 75 7.01 5.33 -1.19
N ASP A 76 5.96 5.28 -0.38
CA ASP A 76 5.99 5.80 0.99
C ASP A 76 6.66 4.74 1.86
N ILE A 77 7.72 5.13 2.57
CA ILE A 77 8.51 4.22 3.42
C ILE A 77 7.95 4.12 4.84
N GLU A 78 6.91 4.88 5.15
CA GLU A 78 6.25 4.83 6.45
C GLU A 78 4.78 4.44 6.28
N PRO A 79 4.50 3.23 5.74
CA PRO A 79 3.11 2.80 5.55
C PRO A 79 2.43 2.57 6.90
N VAL A 80 1.12 2.74 6.93
CA VAL A 80 0.35 2.30 8.09
C VAL A 80 0.22 0.78 8.00
N VAL A 81 0.83 0.07 8.95
CA VAL A 81 0.81 -1.39 9.01
C VAL A 81 0.14 -1.80 10.30
N VAL A 82 -0.85 -2.67 10.20
CA VAL A 82 -1.63 -3.15 11.34
C VAL A 82 -1.54 -4.67 11.36
N ASP A 83 -1.31 -5.24 12.56
CA ASP A 83 -1.29 -6.69 12.71
C ASP A 83 -2.70 -7.26 12.52
N GLY A 84 -2.80 -8.37 11.77
CA GLY A 84 -4.08 -9.00 11.44
C GLY A 84 -4.83 -9.57 12.65
N SER A 85 -4.13 -9.77 13.77
CA SER A 85 -4.77 -10.22 15.02
C SER A 85 -5.43 -9.08 15.79
N THR A 86 -5.28 -7.82 15.35
CA THR A 86 -5.87 -6.66 16.00
C THR A 86 -7.39 -6.76 15.94
N GLU A 87 -8.03 -6.59 17.09
CA GLU A 87 -9.50 -6.57 17.15
C GLU A 87 -10.04 -5.24 16.61
N LEU A 88 -11.25 -5.27 16.05
CA LEU A 88 -11.83 -4.09 15.42
C LEU A 88 -11.97 -2.90 16.37
N HIS A 89 -12.31 -3.14 17.63
CA HIS A 89 -12.41 -2.05 18.59
C HIS A 89 -11.03 -1.48 18.97
N GLY A 90 -9.97 -2.32 18.93
CA GLY A 90 -8.60 -1.85 19.12
C GLY A 90 -8.07 -1.05 17.95
N LEU A 91 -8.62 -1.27 16.75
CA LEU A 91 -8.26 -0.51 15.56
C LEU A 91 -8.57 0.98 15.74
N ALA A 92 -9.67 1.31 16.41
CA ALA A 92 -10.02 2.72 16.64
C ALA A 92 -8.91 3.44 17.42
N ASP A 93 -8.32 2.79 18.42
CA ASP A 93 -7.22 3.37 19.19
C ASP A 93 -5.98 3.58 18.34
N VAL A 94 -5.66 2.64 17.47
CA VAL A 94 -4.54 2.75 16.53
C VAL A 94 -4.76 3.91 15.57
N MET A 95 -5.96 3.99 14.98
CA MET A 95 -6.28 5.01 13.98
C MET A 95 -6.39 6.41 14.57
N LEU A 96 -6.80 6.54 15.83
CA LEU A 96 -6.84 7.85 16.51
C LEU A 96 -5.47 8.50 16.65
N GLY A 97 -4.40 7.70 16.60
CA GLY A 97 -3.03 8.21 16.59
C GLY A 97 -2.54 8.68 15.24
N GLN A 98 -3.36 8.56 14.19
CA GLN A 98 -3.00 8.94 12.83
C GLN A 98 -3.64 10.27 12.44
N SER A 99 -3.14 10.88 11.36
CA SER A 99 -3.77 12.07 10.80
C SER A 99 -5.15 11.71 10.25
N GLU A 100 -6.02 12.72 10.12
CA GLU A 100 -7.34 12.53 9.54
C GLU A 100 -7.27 11.91 8.14
N ASP A 101 -6.27 12.29 7.34
CA ASP A 101 -6.06 11.73 6.02
C ASP A 101 -5.77 10.23 6.08
N ASN A 102 -4.97 9.79 7.05
CA ASN A 102 -4.65 8.37 7.21
C ASN A 102 -5.87 7.55 7.62
N LEU A 103 -6.81 8.13 8.37
CA LEU A 103 -8.04 7.45 8.74
C LEU A 103 -8.91 7.07 7.53
N ARG A 104 -8.77 7.78 6.43
CA ARG A 104 -9.54 7.56 5.20
C ARG A 104 -8.84 6.67 4.19
N ARG A 105 -7.58 6.32 4.45
CA ARG A 105 -6.78 5.51 3.54
C ARG A 105 -6.84 4.05 3.91
N SER A 106 -6.63 3.20 2.91
CA SER A 106 -6.38 1.80 3.14
C SER A 106 -5.06 1.62 3.87
N PHE A 107 -4.92 0.55 4.59
CA PHE A 107 -3.70 0.23 5.31
C PHE A 107 -3.26 -1.21 5.04
N VAL A 108 -1.97 -1.47 5.27
CA VAL A 108 -1.38 -2.79 5.10
C VAL A 108 -1.62 -3.62 6.35
N VAL A 109 -1.96 -4.89 6.16
CA VAL A 109 -2.14 -5.86 7.25
C VAL A 109 -1.02 -6.86 7.20
N SER A 110 -0.40 -7.13 8.35
CA SER A 110 0.68 -8.10 8.49
C SER A 110 0.30 -9.19 9.49
N ASP A 111 0.99 -10.33 9.38
CA ASP A 111 0.92 -11.41 10.36
C ASP A 111 2.33 -11.69 10.82
N ALA A 112 2.62 -11.36 12.10
CA ALA A 112 3.98 -11.48 12.68
C ALA A 112 5.05 -10.81 11.79
N GLY A 113 4.73 -9.66 11.20
CA GLY A 113 5.63 -8.90 10.35
C GLY A 113 5.61 -9.29 8.87
N ALA A 114 4.93 -10.39 8.49
CA ALA A 114 4.80 -10.79 7.10
C ALA A 114 3.56 -10.17 6.47
N TYR A 115 3.68 -9.76 5.20
CA TYR A 115 2.54 -9.20 4.47
C TYR A 115 1.38 -10.21 4.41
N MET A 116 0.17 -9.74 4.69
CA MET A 116 -1.04 -10.55 4.68
C MET A 116 -2.08 -10.04 3.68
N GLY A 117 -2.22 -8.74 3.57
CA GLY A 117 -3.21 -8.12 2.70
C GLY A 117 -3.39 -6.64 3.02
N VAL A 118 -4.45 -6.07 2.49
CA VAL A 118 -4.83 -4.66 2.76
C VAL A 118 -6.25 -4.60 3.27
N CYS A 119 -6.55 -3.53 3.96
CA CYS A 119 -7.89 -3.34 4.49
C CYS A 119 -8.41 -1.94 4.18
#